data_f7e0095f4a81a46c1e833c8015caca87
#
_entry.id   f7e0095f4a81a46c1e833c8015caca87
#
_cell.length_a   1.000
_cell.length_b   1.000
_cell.length_c   1.000
_cell.angle_alpha   90.00
_cell.angle_beta   90.00
_cell.angle_gamma   90.00
#
_symmetry.space_group_name_H-M   'P 1'
#
loop_
_entity.id
_entity.type
_entity.pdbx_description
1 polymer ?
#
loop_
_entity_poly.entity_id
_entity_poly.type
_entity_poly.pdbx_seq_one_letter_code
_entity_poly.pdbx_strand_id
1 'polypeptide(L)'
;MSSSWNVQANGKKVRAGNRSDAIIIPSPVINYVRPNLNFGDDEYAGQASLWNPDKGFLVQSIDFESIHPELYNLNFPTTGMHNLYFDLLITGVNINKLTWEPVTLGGITATVTNVVANDRWIPDEDKGQVVARVKLTGPEARNQWYNPHPNPIAKPRLPQTFELVGRDISTADEVVKYGFVLKQWFVNRGDQLKTYSDQLAWCNSLGYRMPRIRDLTGMATHFQTKKLRGKCFLNSTGGK
;
A
#
# COMPACT_ATOMS: atom_id res chain seq x y z
N MET A 1 -70.74 -39.31 30.71
CA MET A 1 -69.90 -38.67 31.75
C MET A 1 -68.63 -38.17 31.06
N SER A 2 -68.57 -36.89 30.83
CA SER A 2 -67.44 -36.28 30.12
C SER A 2 -66.69 -35.45 31.16
N SER A 3 -65.45 -35.84 31.50
CA SER A 3 -64.57 -35.08 32.39
C SER A 3 -63.66 -34.20 31.63
N SER A 4 -63.91 -32.91 31.74
CA SER A 4 -63.03 -31.86 31.21
C SER A 4 -61.82 -31.61 32.11
N TRP A 5 -60.63 -31.75 31.60
CA TRP A 5 -59.38 -31.37 32.27
C TRP A 5 -59.08 -29.90 32.01
N ASN A 6 -59.19 -29.06 33.06
CA ASN A 6 -58.66 -27.67 32.99
C ASN A 6 -57.16 -27.68 33.26
N VAL A 7 -56.38 -27.38 32.25
CA VAL A 7 -54.95 -27.10 32.41
C VAL A 7 -54.78 -25.60 32.64
N GLN A 8 -54.48 -25.25 33.88
CA GLN A 8 -54.16 -23.87 34.29
C GLN A 8 -52.66 -23.63 34.03
N ALA A 9 -52.35 -22.90 32.95
CA ALA A 9 -50.96 -22.48 32.64
C ALA A 9 -50.58 -21.30 33.55
N ASN A 10 -49.73 -21.55 34.54
CA ASN A 10 -49.08 -20.48 35.32
C ASN A 10 -48.10 -19.71 34.45
N GLY A 11 -48.55 -18.58 33.90
CA GLY A 11 -47.73 -17.63 33.15
C GLY A 11 -46.76 -16.90 34.03
N LYS A 12 -45.55 -17.45 34.23
CA LYS A 12 -44.41 -16.63 34.63
C LYS A 12 -44.07 -15.72 33.47
N LYS A 13 -44.39 -14.39 33.60
CA LYS A 13 -43.84 -13.36 32.74
C LYS A 13 -42.33 -13.36 32.90
N VAL A 14 -41.62 -13.96 31.97
CA VAL A 14 -40.18 -13.77 31.81
C VAL A 14 -40.02 -12.33 31.37
N ARG A 15 -39.46 -11.46 32.20
CA ARG A 15 -38.97 -10.15 31.81
C ARG A 15 -37.98 -10.39 30.70
N ALA A 16 -38.26 -9.89 29.49
CA ALA A 16 -37.28 -9.74 28.45
C ALA A 16 -36.18 -8.82 29.03
N GLY A 17 -35.07 -9.42 29.42
CA GLY A 17 -33.89 -8.67 29.79
C GLY A 17 -33.50 -7.82 28.58
N ASN A 18 -33.25 -6.54 28.78
CA ASN A 18 -32.56 -5.69 27.80
C ASN A 18 -31.22 -6.36 27.48
N ARG A 19 -31.22 -7.24 26.49
CA ARG A 19 -29.97 -7.59 25.80
C ARG A 19 -29.66 -6.35 24.99
N SER A 20 -28.63 -5.62 25.41
CA SER A 20 -27.98 -4.66 24.53
C SER A 20 -27.71 -5.39 23.23
N ASP A 21 -28.12 -4.79 22.10
CA ASP A 21 -27.76 -5.31 20.78
C ASP A 21 -26.25 -5.53 20.78
N ALA A 22 -25.82 -6.71 20.32
CA ALA A 22 -24.41 -7.02 20.27
C ALA A 22 -23.73 -5.92 19.43
N ILE A 23 -22.82 -5.17 20.04
CA ILE A 23 -22.00 -4.20 19.30
C ILE A 23 -21.13 -5.07 18.39
N ILE A 24 -21.45 -5.08 17.10
CA ILE A 24 -20.61 -5.70 16.08
C ILE A 24 -19.40 -4.78 15.93
N ILE A 25 -18.28 -5.17 16.52
CA ILE A 25 -17.00 -4.51 16.28
C ILE A 25 -16.57 -4.99 14.89
N PRO A 26 -16.43 -4.09 13.90
CA PRO A 26 -15.96 -4.49 12.58
C PRO A 26 -14.61 -5.18 12.70
N SER A 27 -14.41 -6.28 11.98
CA SER A 27 -13.09 -6.91 11.88
C SER A 27 -12.07 -5.91 11.33
N PRO A 28 -10.83 -5.90 11.84
CA PRO A 28 -9.79 -5.04 11.32
C PRO A 28 -9.55 -5.27 9.82
N VAL A 29 -9.55 -4.19 9.04
CA VAL A 29 -9.39 -4.28 7.58
C VAL A 29 -8.63 -3.08 7.02
N ILE A 30 -7.88 -3.32 5.94
CA ILE A 30 -7.18 -2.28 5.15
C ILE A 30 -7.93 -2.10 3.84
N ASN A 31 -8.82 -1.10 3.78
CA ASN A 31 -9.66 -0.87 2.60
C ASN A 31 -8.96 -0.04 1.52
N TYR A 32 -8.08 0.87 1.92
CA TYR A 32 -7.42 1.81 1.03
C TYR A 32 -5.94 1.92 1.34
N VAL A 33 -5.18 2.24 0.29
CA VAL A 33 -3.78 2.60 0.36
C VAL A 33 -3.61 4.00 -0.20
N ARG A 34 -3.11 4.91 0.62
CA ARG A 34 -3.00 6.33 0.29
C ARG A 34 -1.57 6.72 -0.05
N PRO A 35 -1.21 6.88 -1.32
CA PRO A 35 0.02 7.56 -1.73
C PRO A 35 -0.11 9.07 -1.54
N ASN A 36 0.91 9.83 -1.92
CA ASN A 36 0.82 11.29 -1.96
C ASN A 36 -0.23 11.74 -2.99
N LEU A 37 -1.36 12.26 -2.51
CA LEU A 37 -2.54 12.62 -3.31
C LEU A 37 -2.30 13.81 -4.26
N ASN A 38 -1.28 14.67 -4.01
CA ASN A 38 -0.94 15.77 -4.91
C ASN A 38 -0.54 15.33 -6.32
N PHE A 39 -0.34 14.03 -6.55
CA PHE A 39 0.02 13.47 -7.85
C PHE A 39 -1.15 12.76 -8.54
N GLY A 40 -2.30 12.67 -7.89
CA GLY A 40 -3.55 12.19 -8.44
C GLY A 40 -4.41 13.37 -8.87
N ASP A 41 -4.38 13.71 -10.17
CA ASP A 41 -5.39 14.57 -10.77
C ASP A 41 -6.62 13.73 -11.07
N ASP A 42 -7.82 14.27 -10.86
CA ASP A 42 -9.10 13.57 -11.07
C ASP A 42 -9.23 12.95 -12.48
N GLU A 43 -8.63 13.58 -13.48
CA GLU A 43 -8.63 13.08 -14.87
C GLU A 43 -7.78 11.82 -15.09
N TYR A 44 -6.81 11.53 -14.20
CA TYR A 44 -5.82 10.47 -14.38
C TYR A 44 -5.83 9.41 -13.29
N ALA A 45 -6.69 9.53 -12.31
CA ALA A 45 -6.70 8.66 -11.15
C ALA A 45 -7.36 7.30 -11.38
N GLY A 46 -7.96 7.09 -12.55
CA GLY A 46 -8.60 5.82 -12.89
C GLY A 46 -10.09 5.78 -12.52
N GLN A 47 -10.68 4.59 -12.64
CA GLN A 47 -12.10 4.39 -12.36
C GLN A 47 -12.38 4.47 -10.85
N ALA A 48 -13.57 4.91 -10.47
CA ALA A 48 -14.02 5.00 -9.07
C ALA A 48 -13.96 3.65 -8.32
N SER A 49 -13.98 2.54 -9.02
CA SER A 49 -13.77 1.19 -8.46
C SER A 49 -12.32 0.89 -8.05
N LEU A 50 -11.37 1.75 -8.42
CA LEU A 50 -9.93 1.56 -8.16
C LEU A 50 -9.30 2.69 -7.37
N TRP A 51 -9.91 3.88 -7.43
CA TRP A 51 -9.35 5.09 -6.87
C TRP A 51 -10.41 5.98 -6.21
N ASN A 52 -10.10 6.47 -5.03
CA ASN A 52 -10.85 7.50 -4.33
C ASN A 52 -9.94 8.74 -4.16
N PRO A 53 -10.39 9.96 -4.49
CA PRO A 53 -9.57 11.17 -4.42
C PRO A 53 -8.96 11.45 -3.05
N ASP A 54 -9.69 11.14 -1.97
CA ASP A 54 -9.29 11.46 -0.60
C ASP A 54 -8.58 10.28 0.09
N LYS A 55 -8.85 9.04 -0.35
CA LYS A 55 -8.37 7.82 0.31
C LYS A 55 -7.29 7.08 -0.47
N GLY A 56 -7.14 7.36 -1.76
CA GLY A 56 -6.18 6.67 -2.63
C GLY A 56 -6.73 5.40 -3.27
N PHE A 57 -5.90 4.39 -3.44
CA PHE A 57 -6.25 3.14 -4.12
C PHE A 57 -7.07 2.22 -3.24
N LEU A 58 -8.16 1.69 -3.79
CA LEU A 58 -8.92 0.60 -3.18
C LEU A 58 -8.07 -0.68 -3.21
N VAL A 59 -8.06 -1.40 -2.10
CA VAL A 59 -7.39 -2.70 -2.00
C VAL A 59 -8.22 -3.74 -2.75
N GLN A 60 -7.62 -4.40 -3.75
CA GLN A 60 -8.30 -5.33 -4.66
C GLN A 60 -8.27 -6.77 -4.16
N SER A 61 -7.45 -7.06 -3.17
CA SER A 61 -7.23 -8.42 -2.63
C SER A 61 -8.07 -8.74 -1.40
N ILE A 62 -9.09 -7.93 -1.10
CA ILE A 62 -9.95 -8.12 0.07
C ILE A 62 -11.41 -8.14 -0.39
N ASP A 63 -12.16 -9.12 0.07
CA ASP A 63 -13.61 -9.10 0.10
C ASP A 63 -14.11 -8.99 1.56
N PHE A 64 -15.41 -9.14 1.80
CA PHE A 64 -16.03 -8.91 3.11
C PHE A 64 -15.41 -9.73 4.26
N GLU A 65 -14.80 -10.86 3.99
CA GLU A 65 -14.37 -11.82 5.04
C GLU A 65 -12.97 -12.40 4.78
N SER A 66 -12.35 -12.18 3.61
CA SER A 66 -11.15 -12.91 3.20
C SER A 66 -10.11 -12.02 2.52
N ILE A 67 -8.85 -12.39 2.71
CA ILE A 67 -7.73 -11.86 1.96
C ILE A 67 -7.39 -12.86 0.86
N HIS A 68 -7.25 -12.35 -0.36
CA HIS A 68 -6.95 -13.11 -1.58
C HIS A 68 -5.51 -12.86 -2.05
N PRO A 69 -4.52 -13.66 -1.61
CA PRO A 69 -3.12 -13.45 -1.98
C PRO A 69 -2.84 -13.53 -3.48
N GLU A 70 -3.64 -14.27 -4.24
CA GLU A 70 -3.58 -14.37 -5.69
C GLU A 70 -3.88 -13.03 -6.40
N LEU A 71 -4.54 -12.10 -5.71
CA LEU A 71 -4.87 -10.76 -6.20
C LEU A 71 -3.89 -9.66 -5.75
N TYR A 72 -2.84 -9.98 -5.00
CA TYR A 72 -1.83 -9.00 -4.56
C TYR A 72 -1.16 -8.26 -5.74
N ASN A 73 -1.12 -8.87 -6.91
CA ASN A 73 -0.60 -8.26 -8.12
C ASN A 73 -1.46 -7.11 -8.67
N LEU A 74 -2.66 -6.90 -8.13
CA LEU A 74 -3.58 -5.80 -8.45
C LEU A 74 -3.47 -4.65 -7.43
N ASN A 75 -2.87 -4.89 -6.27
CA ASN A 75 -2.71 -3.89 -5.22
C ASN A 75 -1.57 -2.90 -5.55
N PHE A 76 -1.73 -1.68 -5.07
CA PHE A 76 -0.67 -0.67 -5.06
C PHE A 76 0.40 -1.02 -3.98
N PRO A 77 1.73 -0.80 -4.23
CA PRO A 77 2.33 -0.38 -5.47
C PRO A 77 2.79 -1.58 -6.31
N THR A 78 2.65 -1.49 -7.62
CA THR A 78 3.32 -2.43 -8.54
C THR A 78 4.70 -1.95 -8.97
N THR A 79 5.01 -0.70 -8.66
CA THR A 79 6.27 -0.02 -8.99
C THR A 79 6.85 0.62 -7.74
N GLY A 80 8.13 0.36 -7.47
CA GLY A 80 8.85 0.87 -6.31
C GLY A 80 9.99 1.82 -6.67
N MET A 81 10.41 2.58 -5.67
CA MET A 81 11.57 3.48 -5.71
C MET A 81 12.08 3.66 -4.28
N HIS A 82 13.37 3.92 -4.12
CA HIS A 82 13.94 4.26 -2.81
C HIS A 82 13.22 5.48 -2.20
N ASN A 83 12.80 5.38 -0.95
CA ASN A 83 11.99 6.35 -0.23
C ASN A 83 10.56 6.56 -0.77
N LEU A 84 10.03 5.68 -1.62
CA LEU A 84 8.59 5.64 -1.85
C LEU A 84 7.90 5.29 -0.54
N TYR A 85 6.88 6.07 -0.18
CA TYR A 85 6.04 5.77 0.97
C TYR A 85 4.55 5.95 0.64
N PHE A 86 3.71 5.27 1.42
CA PHE A 86 2.27 5.34 1.34
C PHE A 86 1.66 4.91 2.67
N ASP A 87 0.43 5.31 2.93
CA ASP A 87 -0.26 5.04 4.18
C ASP A 87 -1.31 3.93 3.98
N LEU A 88 -1.34 2.97 4.90
CA LEU A 88 -2.40 1.97 4.99
C LEU A 88 -3.55 2.58 5.82
N LEU A 89 -4.74 2.69 5.22
CA LEU A 89 -5.93 3.15 5.93
C LEU A 89 -6.62 1.95 6.56
N ILE A 90 -6.37 1.76 7.85
CA ILE A 90 -6.83 0.61 8.64
C ILE A 90 -8.04 1.02 9.46
N THR A 91 -9.09 0.23 9.41
CA THR A 91 -10.30 0.40 10.23
C THR A 91 -10.46 -0.78 11.18
N GLY A 92 -11.28 -0.63 12.23
CA GLY A 92 -11.61 -1.71 13.17
C GLY A 92 -10.55 -2.02 14.23
N VAL A 93 -9.43 -1.26 14.28
CA VAL A 93 -8.37 -1.46 15.28
C VAL A 93 -7.67 -0.14 15.61
N ASN A 94 -7.12 -0.03 16.81
CA ASN A 94 -6.25 1.08 17.17
C ASN A 94 -4.83 0.82 16.61
N ILE A 95 -4.42 1.63 15.66
CA ILE A 95 -3.13 1.50 14.94
C ILE A 95 -1.94 1.54 15.91
N ASN A 96 -2.02 2.29 17.02
CA ASN A 96 -0.97 2.33 18.05
C ASN A 96 -0.75 1.01 18.77
N LYS A 97 -1.68 0.05 18.64
CA LYS A 97 -1.52 -1.31 19.19
C LYS A 97 -0.93 -2.30 18.19
N LEU A 98 -0.59 -1.84 16.98
CA LEU A 98 0.01 -2.68 15.95
C LEU A 98 1.51 -2.49 15.90
N THR A 99 2.22 -3.61 15.74
CA THR A 99 3.66 -3.68 15.42
C THR A 99 3.85 -4.42 14.10
N TRP A 100 4.96 -4.13 13.43
CA TRP A 100 5.23 -4.61 12.08
C TRP A 100 6.71 -4.99 11.95
N GLU A 101 6.95 -6.20 11.45
CA GLU A 101 8.31 -6.63 11.12
C GLU A 101 8.69 -6.14 9.71
N PRO A 102 9.92 -5.64 9.52
CA PRO A 102 10.42 -5.30 8.20
C PRO A 102 10.48 -6.53 7.29
N VAL A 103 10.06 -6.37 6.03
CA VAL A 103 10.11 -7.43 5.01
C VAL A 103 11.17 -7.08 3.98
N THR A 104 12.21 -7.93 3.85
CA THR A 104 13.29 -7.72 2.87
C THR A 104 13.29 -8.83 1.83
N LEU A 105 13.05 -8.47 0.58
CA LEU A 105 12.98 -9.38 -0.56
C LEU A 105 13.68 -8.78 -1.79
N GLY A 106 14.50 -9.60 -2.45
CA GLY A 106 15.12 -9.22 -3.72
C GLY A 106 16.05 -7.99 -3.69
N GLY A 107 16.50 -7.55 -2.51
CA GLY A 107 17.29 -6.33 -2.33
C GLY A 107 16.46 -5.07 -2.07
N ILE A 108 15.18 -5.25 -1.76
CA ILE A 108 14.25 -4.19 -1.35
C ILE A 108 13.70 -4.51 0.04
N THR A 109 13.62 -3.51 0.90
CA THR A 109 13.01 -3.61 2.23
C THR A 109 11.76 -2.74 2.29
N ALA A 110 10.66 -3.32 2.74
CA ALA A 110 9.46 -2.61 3.15
C ALA A 110 9.42 -2.52 4.67
N THR A 111 9.35 -1.32 5.22
CA THR A 111 9.17 -1.06 6.65
C THR A 111 7.83 -0.39 6.87
N VAL A 112 7.16 -0.73 7.96
CA VAL A 112 5.92 -0.06 8.37
C VAL A 112 6.14 0.60 9.72
N THR A 113 5.74 1.88 9.82
CA THR A 113 5.83 2.65 11.06
C THR A 113 4.52 3.40 11.30
N ASN A 114 4.08 3.43 12.56
CA ASN A 114 2.93 4.25 12.94
C ASN A 114 3.36 5.71 13.03
N VAL A 115 2.74 6.58 12.23
CA VAL A 115 3.07 8.00 12.15
C VAL A 115 1.81 8.86 12.24
N VAL A 116 1.97 10.10 12.72
CA VAL A 116 0.89 11.09 12.66
C VAL A 116 0.82 11.67 11.26
N ALA A 117 -0.33 11.58 10.62
CA ALA A 117 -0.58 12.03 9.26
C ALA A 117 -0.71 13.55 9.20
N ASN A 118 0.38 14.28 8.93
CA ASN A 118 0.44 15.74 8.86
C ASN A 118 0.97 16.28 7.53
N ASP A 119 1.13 15.44 6.52
CA ASP A 119 1.58 15.88 5.20
C ASP A 119 0.54 16.81 4.57
N ARG A 120 1.00 17.78 3.74
CA ARG A 120 0.13 18.80 3.13
C ARG A 120 -0.94 18.24 2.18
N TRP A 121 -0.71 17.03 1.69
CA TRP A 121 -1.60 16.33 0.76
C TRP A 121 -2.65 15.46 1.46
N ILE A 122 -2.60 15.36 2.80
CA ILE A 122 -3.60 14.63 3.58
C ILE A 122 -4.86 15.50 3.70
N PRO A 123 -6.06 14.95 3.46
CA PRO A 123 -7.32 15.64 3.69
C PRO A 123 -7.43 16.18 5.12
N ASP A 124 -8.03 17.36 5.29
CA ASP A 124 -8.07 18.03 6.59
C ASP A 124 -8.77 17.22 7.68
N GLU A 125 -9.77 16.42 7.32
CA GLU A 125 -10.46 15.51 8.24
C GLU A 125 -9.59 14.36 8.77
N ASP A 126 -8.53 14.01 8.06
CA ASP A 126 -7.61 12.92 8.43
C ASP A 126 -6.30 13.41 9.06
N LYS A 127 -6.07 14.75 9.04
CA LYS A 127 -4.87 15.32 9.65
C LYS A 127 -4.83 15.09 11.15
N GLY A 128 -3.65 14.75 11.65
CA GLY A 128 -3.42 14.47 13.06
C GLY A 128 -3.77 13.03 13.47
N GLN A 129 -4.39 12.24 12.59
CA GLN A 129 -4.64 10.82 12.87
C GLN A 129 -3.36 10.00 12.73
N VAL A 130 -3.29 8.90 13.47
CA VAL A 130 -2.19 7.93 13.34
C VAL A 130 -2.49 6.97 12.20
N VAL A 131 -1.53 6.80 11.30
CA VAL A 131 -1.60 5.86 10.18
C VAL A 131 -0.41 4.92 10.18
N ALA A 132 -0.57 3.73 9.61
CA ALA A 132 0.53 2.80 9.36
C ALA A 132 1.20 3.17 8.03
N ARG A 133 2.37 3.79 8.08
CA ARG A 133 3.11 4.25 6.89
C ARG A 133 4.10 3.21 6.45
N VAL A 134 3.91 2.72 5.24
CA VAL A 134 4.87 1.84 4.55
C VAL A 134 5.91 2.70 3.84
N LYS A 135 7.18 2.33 3.98
CA LYS A 135 8.31 2.94 3.27
C LYS A 135 9.14 1.87 2.60
N LEU A 136 9.43 2.06 1.31
CA LEU A 136 10.31 1.19 0.55
C LEU A 136 11.73 1.75 0.54
N THR A 137 12.71 0.89 0.84
CA THR A 137 14.13 1.19 0.69
C THR A 137 14.78 0.14 -0.20
N GLY A 138 15.70 0.55 -1.06
CA GLY A 138 16.35 -0.34 -2.02
C GLY A 138 17.42 0.41 -2.80
N PRO A 139 17.92 -0.15 -3.92
CA PRO A 139 18.98 0.47 -4.71
C PRO A 139 18.64 1.89 -5.13
N GLU A 140 19.62 2.79 -4.97
CA GLU A 140 19.53 4.19 -5.33
C GLU A 140 20.89 4.72 -5.81
N ALA A 141 20.91 5.88 -6.44
CA ALA A 141 22.15 6.46 -7.00
C ALA A 141 22.37 7.91 -6.54
N ARG A 142 21.92 8.28 -5.34
CA ARG A 142 21.98 9.67 -4.85
C ARG A 142 23.40 10.23 -4.83
N ASN A 143 24.36 9.43 -4.46
CA ASN A 143 25.80 9.79 -4.41
C ASN A 143 26.40 9.94 -5.81
N GLN A 144 25.72 9.58 -6.89
CA GLN A 144 26.18 9.62 -8.26
C GLN A 144 25.35 10.56 -9.18
N TRP A 145 24.42 11.34 -8.65
CA TRP A 145 23.56 12.21 -9.45
C TRP A 145 24.32 13.18 -10.36
N TYR A 146 25.44 13.71 -9.86
CA TYR A 146 26.28 14.68 -10.56
C TYR A 146 27.41 14.04 -11.37
N ASN A 147 27.64 12.74 -11.20
CA ASN A 147 28.66 12.04 -11.95
C ASN A 147 28.13 11.73 -13.37
N PRO A 148 28.78 12.25 -14.45
CA PRO A 148 28.35 11.96 -15.83
C PRO A 148 28.58 10.48 -16.21
N HIS A 149 29.51 9.80 -15.54
CA HIS A 149 29.88 8.40 -15.77
C HIS A 149 29.75 7.60 -14.48
N PRO A 150 28.52 7.32 -13.99
CA PRO A 150 28.32 6.63 -12.74
C PRO A 150 28.73 5.16 -12.85
N ASN A 151 29.12 4.60 -11.71
CA ASN A 151 29.36 3.17 -11.61
C ASN A 151 28.04 2.39 -11.53
N PRO A 152 28.01 1.13 -11.98
CA PRO A 152 26.86 0.26 -11.80
C PRO A 152 26.43 0.15 -10.33
N ILE A 153 25.12 0.09 -10.11
CA ILE A 153 24.53 -0.15 -8.79
C ILE A 153 23.81 -1.51 -8.74
N ALA A 154 23.48 -1.96 -7.53
CA ALA A 154 22.73 -3.19 -7.32
C ALA A 154 21.40 -3.15 -8.09
N LYS A 155 20.97 -4.31 -8.60
CA LYS A 155 19.69 -4.50 -9.26
C LYS A 155 18.81 -5.36 -8.36
N PRO A 156 17.62 -4.89 -7.96
CA PRO A 156 16.70 -5.73 -7.23
C PRO A 156 16.21 -6.89 -8.10
N ARG A 157 16.02 -8.05 -7.47
CA ARG A 157 15.39 -9.19 -8.14
C ARG A 157 13.87 -8.99 -8.12
N LEU A 158 13.25 -8.89 -9.29
CA LEU A 158 11.81 -8.67 -9.47
C LEU A 158 11.22 -9.73 -10.42
N PRO A 159 9.92 -10.08 -10.31
CA PRO A 159 8.96 -9.56 -9.34
C PRO A 159 9.20 -10.09 -7.92
N GLN A 160 8.72 -9.36 -6.91
CA GLN A 160 8.69 -9.79 -5.51
C GLN A 160 7.31 -9.53 -4.91
N THR A 161 6.77 -10.53 -4.21
CA THR A 161 5.52 -10.41 -3.47
C THR A 161 5.84 -10.06 -2.03
N PHE A 162 5.45 -8.86 -1.60
CA PHE A 162 5.55 -8.40 -0.23
C PHE A 162 4.25 -8.69 0.50
N GLU A 163 4.35 -9.20 1.72
CA GLU A 163 3.25 -9.36 2.64
C GLU A 163 3.62 -8.70 3.96
N LEU A 164 2.89 -7.68 4.35
CA LEU A 164 3.09 -6.88 5.57
C LEU A 164 2.04 -7.32 6.58
N VAL A 165 2.49 -7.80 7.73
CA VAL A 165 1.62 -8.33 8.79
C VAL A 165 1.66 -7.42 9.99
N GLY A 166 0.51 -6.81 10.32
CA GLY A 166 0.30 -6.04 11.54
C GLY A 166 -0.13 -6.96 12.67
N ARG A 167 0.65 -6.99 13.75
CA ARG A 167 0.41 -7.82 14.93
C ARG A 167 0.05 -6.97 16.13
N ASP A 168 -0.81 -7.47 17.00
CA ASP A 168 -1.09 -6.83 18.27
C ASP A 168 0.15 -6.89 19.17
N ILE A 169 0.54 -5.74 19.75
CA ILE A 169 1.75 -5.60 20.58
C ILE A 169 1.67 -6.48 21.83
N SER A 170 0.47 -6.72 22.36
CA SER A 170 0.28 -7.43 23.63
C SER A 170 0.20 -8.94 23.47
N THR A 171 -0.44 -9.42 22.39
CA THR A 171 -0.69 -10.85 22.15
C THR A 171 0.21 -11.45 21.08
N ALA A 172 0.83 -10.61 20.25
CA ALA A 172 1.56 -10.98 19.03
C ALA A 172 0.68 -11.66 17.95
N ASP A 173 -0.64 -11.67 18.14
CA ASP A 173 -1.57 -12.21 17.16
C ASP A 173 -1.56 -11.35 15.87
N GLU A 174 -1.78 -12.00 14.76
CA GLU A 174 -1.97 -11.39 13.47
C GLU A 174 -3.34 -10.70 13.41
N VAL A 175 -3.37 -9.39 13.16
CA VAL A 175 -4.57 -8.56 13.20
C VAL A 175 -4.98 -8.10 11.81
N VAL A 176 -4.02 -7.63 11.02
CA VAL A 176 -4.24 -7.16 9.65
C VAL A 176 -3.08 -7.57 8.76
N LYS A 177 -3.38 -7.73 7.47
CA LYS A 177 -2.37 -8.11 6.47
C LYS A 177 -2.56 -7.28 5.21
N TYR A 178 -1.44 -6.83 4.63
CA TYR A 178 -1.42 -6.15 3.35
C TYR A 178 -0.40 -6.77 2.42
N GLY A 179 -0.83 -7.19 1.23
CA GLY A 179 0.06 -7.76 0.22
C GLY A 179 0.07 -6.96 -1.08
N PHE A 180 1.23 -6.93 -1.74
CA PHE A 180 1.42 -6.31 -3.05
C PHE A 180 2.57 -6.96 -3.81
N VAL A 181 2.61 -6.79 -5.15
CA VAL A 181 3.67 -7.34 -5.99
C VAL A 181 4.43 -6.22 -6.66
N LEU A 182 5.70 -6.04 -6.29
CA LEU A 182 6.61 -5.15 -7.00
C LEU A 182 7.11 -5.82 -8.27
N LYS A 183 6.77 -5.22 -9.41
CA LYS A 183 7.17 -5.66 -10.76
C LYS A 183 8.27 -4.79 -11.34
N GLN A 184 8.43 -3.57 -10.82
CA GLN A 184 9.27 -2.53 -11.39
C GLN A 184 9.98 -1.74 -10.30
N TRP A 185 11.21 -1.28 -10.58
CA TRP A 185 11.98 -0.43 -9.69
C TRP A 185 12.58 0.76 -10.44
N PHE A 186 12.37 1.95 -9.91
CA PHE A 186 12.93 3.18 -10.43
C PHE A 186 14.11 3.67 -9.59
N VAL A 187 15.11 4.22 -10.29
CA VAL A 187 16.20 4.98 -9.70
C VAL A 187 16.15 6.39 -10.28
N ASN A 188 16.18 7.42 -9.45
CA ASN A 188 16.15 8.80 -9.89
C ASN A 188 17.56 9.43 -9.92
N ARG A 189 17.72 10.45 -10.74
CA ARG A 189 18.93 11.29 -10.85
C ARG A 189 18.75 12.66 -10.18
N GLY A 190 17.84 12.78 -9.20
CA GLY A 190 17.52 14.05 -8.55
C GLY A 190 16.93 15.07 -9.52
N ASP A 191 17.34 16.33 -9.35
CA ASP A 191 16.85 17.46 -10.13
C ASP A 191 17.70 17.75 -11.36
N GLN A 192 18.54 16.79 -11.81
CA GLN A 192 19.43 16.98 -12.93
C GLN A 192 18.67 17.10 -14.24
N LEU A 193 18.62 18.31 -14.79
CA LEU A 193 18.12 18.59 -16.14
C LEU A 193 19.25 18.39 -17.12
N LYS A 194 19.19 17.33 -17.92
CA LYS A 194 20.19 16.93 -18.90
C LYS A 194 19.52 16.60 -20.23
N THR A 195 20.29 16.51 -21.29
CA THR A 195 19.80 16.05 -22.59
C THR A 195 19.33 14.60 -22.51
N TYR A 196 18.52 14.16 -23.47
CA TYR A 196 18.08 12.77 -23.54
C TYR A 196 19.28 11.80 -23.62
N SER A 197 20.28 12.13 -24.43
CA SER A 197 21.49 11.32 -24.59
C SER A 197 22.28 11.19 -23.28
N ASP A 198 22.43 12.28 -22.53
CA ASP A 198 23.12 12.25 -21.23
C ASP A 198 22.34 11.42 -20.18
N GLN A 199 21.02 11.49 -20.20
CA GLN A 199 20.18 10.68 -19.30
C GLN A 199 20.24 9.20 -19.68
N LEU A 200 20.20 8.89 -20.98
CA LEU A 200 20.31 7.52 -21.47
C LEU A 200 21.66 6.91 -21.10
N ALA A 201 22.76 7.64 -21.36
CA ALA A 201 24.11 7.20 -20.99
C ALA A 201 24.24 6.95 -19.49
N TRP A 202 23.71 7.87 -18.68
CA TRP A 202 23.75 7.75 -17.23
C TRP A 202 22.99 6.52 -16.72
N CYS A 203 21.76 6.28 -17.22
CA CYS A 203 20.98 5.11 -16.86
C CYS A 203 21.70 3.80 -17.26
N ASN A 204 22.26 3.76 -18.46
CA ASN A 204 22.98 2.58 -18.94
C ASN A 204 24.25 2.30 -18.10
N SER A 205 24.98 3.34 -17.70
CA SER A 205 26.14 3.20 -16.82
C SER A 205 25.80 2.63 -15.46
N LEU A 206 24.63 2.96 -14.89
CA LEU A 206 24.11 2.33 -13.67
C LEU A 206 23.72 0.87 -13.86
N GLY A 207 23.61 0.39 -15.10
CA GLY A 207 23.08 -0.93 -15.45
C GLY A 207 21.55 -0.96 -15.52
N TYR A 208 20.91 0.20 -15.58
CA TYR A 208 19.48 0.40 -15.77
C TYR A 208 19.19 0.91 -17.18
N ARG A 209 17.93 1.03 -17.56
CA ARG A 209 17.51 1.63 -18.82
C ARG A 209 16.63 2.84 -18.61
N MET A 210 16.45 3.65 -19.62
CA MET A 210 15.42 4.68 -19.63
C MET A 210 14.03 4.05 -19.61
N PRO A 211 13.05 4.63 -18.87
CA PRO A 211 11.65 4.18 -18.93
C PRO A 211 11.08 4.43 -20.34
N ARG A 212 10.24 3.50 -20.79
CA ARG A 212 9.41 3.64 -21.99
C ARG A 212 8.02 4.10 -21.59
N ILE A 213 7.24 4.65 -22.52
CA ILE A 213 5.85 5.09 -22.26
C ILE A 213 5.05 3.98 -21.59
N ARG A 214 5.11 2.75 -22.11
CA ARG A 214 4.41 1.59 -21.52
C ARG A 214 4.80 1.24 -20.08
N ASP A 215 5.96 1.64 -19.63
CA ASP A 215 6.40 1.43 -18.24
C ASP A 215 5.71 2.45 -17.30
N LEU A 216 5.10 3.48 -17.86
CA LEU A 216 4.50 4.61 -17.18
C LEU A 216 2.96 4.60 -17.22
N THR A 217 2.36 3.68 -18.00
CA THR A 217 0.91 3.64 -18.28
C THR A 217 0.14 2.59 -17.46
N GLY A 218 0.78 1.89 -16.53
CA GLY A 218 0.07 1.00 -15.60
C GLY A 218 -0.67 1.77 -14.52
N MET A 219 -1.81 1.25 -14.04
CA MET A 219 -2.67 1.93 -13.05
C MET A 219 -1.93 2.42 -11.79
N ALA A 220 -0.92 1.66 -11.35
CA ALA A 220 -0.10 2.05 -10.20
C ALA A 220 1.04 3.02 -10.55
N THR A 221 1.30 3.28 -11.84
CA THR A 221 2.39 4.16 -12.31
C THR A 221 1.92 5.58 -12.61
N HIS A 222 0.62 5.80 -12.78
CA HIS A 222 0.06 7.13 -13.10
C HIS A 222 0.44 8.20 -12.07
N PHE A 223 0.50 7.82 -10.80
CA PHE A 223 0.91 8.69 -9.70
C PHE A 223 2.35 9.19 -9.77
N GLN A 224 3.21 8.51 -10.48
CA GLN A 224 4.64 8.84 -10.51
C GLN A 224 5.08 9.53 -11.80
N THR A 225 4.23 9.58 -12.84
CA THR A 225 4.65 10.06 -14.16
C THR A 225 4.99 11.54 -14.23
N LYS A 226 4.29 12.38 -13.49
CA LYS A 226 4.59 13.85 -13.47
C LYS A 226 5.99 14.18 -12.91
N LYS A 227 6.63 13.27 -12.13
CA LYS A 227 7.97 13.46 -11.53
C LYS A 227 9.07 12.59 -12.13
N LEU A 228 8.85 11.97 -13.29
CA LEU A 228 9.79 11.00 -13.86
C LEU A 228 10.95 11.60 -14.69
N ARG A 229 11.08 12.91 -14.78
CA ARG A 229 12.26 13.53 -15.39
C ARG A 229 13.52 13.07 -14.64
N GLY A 230 14.48 12.48 -15.38
CA GLY A 230 15.75 12.03 -14.81
C GLY A 230 15.69 10.68 -14.07
N LYS A 231 14.75 9.78 -14.39
CA LYS A 231 14.67 8.45 -13.74
C LYS A 231 15.13 7.34 -14.68
N CYS A 232 15.76 6.33 -14.09
CA CYS A 232 16.12 5.07 -14.73
C CYS A 232 15.24 3.94 -14.23
N PHE A 233 15.12 2.90 -15.00
CA PHE A 233 14.15 1.85 -14.82
C PHE A 233 14.75 0.45 -14.88
N LEU A 234 14.30 -0.42 -13.99
CA LEU A 234 14.53 -1.85 -14.02
C LEU A 234 13.18 -2.59 -14.01
N ASN A 235 12.97 -3.47 -14.97
CA ASN A 235 11.79 -4.32 -15.05
C ASN A 235 12.10 -5.76 -14.62
N SER A 236 11.08 -6.47 -14.14
CA SER A 236 11.14 -7.91 -13.82
C SER A 236 11.30 -8.81 -15.06
N THR A 237 10.88 -8.36 -16.23
CA THR A 237 11.14 -9.10 -17.46
C THR A 237 12.60 -8.94 -17.82
N GLY A 238 13.43 -9.75 -17.16
CA GLY A 238 14.78 -10.02 -17.59
C GLY A 238 14.68 -10.68 -18.94
N GLY A 239 15.34 -10.14 -19.92
CA GLY A 239 15.58 -10.93 -21.07
C GLY A 239 15.11 -10.32 -22.36
N LYS A 240 15.99 -10.39 -23.19
CA LYS A 240 16.16 -10.45 -24.64
C LYS A 240 15.58 -9.32 -25.43
#